data_7696be904940b2f5ed8658b257e899fc
#
_entry.id   7696be904940b2f5ed8658b257e899fc
#
_cell.length_a   1.000
_cell.length_b   1.000
_cell.length_c   1.000
_cell.angle_alpha   90.00
_cell.angle_beta   90.00
_cell.angle_gamma   90.00
#
_symmetry.space_group_name_H-M   'P 1'
#
loop_
_entity.id
_entity.type
_entity.pdbx_description
1 polymer ?
#
loop_
_entity_poly.entity_id
_entity_poly.type
_entity_poly.pdbx_seq_one_letter_code
_entity_poly.pdbx_strand_id
1 'polypeptide(L)'
;MKRKQYTKDSSILKKTAWEGRRGMGKEPEAGSNEPKNAGLYIEPLDPLFSVCKVTDYKGVDIELPYVFTGSTDQEKSLVCPVGAVPENTVRRDDGWKAFRIKGELDFSLTGILAGIAKVLADRRIGIFAISTYNTDYVLTKEKDFCAALKALETAGYLVVN
;
A
#
# COMPACT_ATOMS: atom_id res chain seq x y z
N MET A 1 11.78 -38.80 -0.52
CA MET A 1 11.53 -37.37 -0.47
C MET A 1 12.69 -36.67 0.24
N LYS A 2 13.56 -35.99 -0.51
CA LYS A 2 14.80 -35.38 0.06
C LYS A 2 14.54 -33.94 0.42
N ARG A 3 14.60 -33.61 1.73
CA ARG A 3 14.63 -32.24 2.23
C ARG A 3 15.95 -31.58 1.83
N LYS A 4 15.89 -30.47 1.07
CA LYS A 4 17.05 -29.61 0.87
C LYS A 4 17.30 -28.81 2.14
N GLN A 5 18.43 -29.08 2.79
CA GLN A 5 18.99 -28.27 3.88
C GLN A 5 19.64 -27.03 3.27
N TYR A 6 19.17 -25.87 3.67
CA TYR A 6 19.90 -24.60 3.41
C TYR A 6 20.99 -24.44 4.45
N THR A 7 22.22 -24.66 4.06
CA THR A 7 23.39 -24.31 4.87
C THR A 7 23.66 -22.81 4.78
N LYS A 8 23.71 -22.16 5.94
CA LYS A 8 24.19 -20.79 6.07
C LYS A 8 25.69 -20.75 5.75
N ASP A 9 26.07 -20.17 4.63
CA ASP A 9 27.45 -19.80 4.37
C ASP A 9 27.67 -18.35 4.81
N SER A 10 28.49 -18.18 5.86
CA SER A 10 28.71 -16.93 6.58
C SER A 10 30.01 -16.23 6.15
N SER A 11 30.39 -16.30 4.88
CA SER A 11 31.70 -15.78 4.44
C SER A 11 31.65 -14.88 3.22
N ILE A 12 30.79 -13.83 3.17
CA ILE A 12 31.04 -12.69 2.25
C ILE A 12 30.59 -11.38 2.93
N LEU A 13 31.32 -10.99 3.97
CA LEU A 13 31.40 -9.59 4.38
C LEU A 13 32.67 -8.99 3.77
N LYS A 14 32.64 -8.61 2.51
CA LYS A 14 33.65 -7.73 1.95
C LYS A 14 33.28 -6.28 2.22
N LYS A 15 33.99 -5.69 3.19
CA LYS A 15 34.18 -4.26 3.34
C LYS A 15 34.54 -3.65 2.00
N THR A 16 33.68 -2.82 1.42
CA THR A 16 34.10 -1.82 0.45
C THR A 16 34.16 -0.49 1.17
N ALA A 17 35.38 -0.05 1.38
CA ALA A 17 35.71 1.27 1.88
C ALA A 17 35.15 2.33 0.94
N TRP A 18 34.39 3.26 1.50
CA TRP A 18 33.92 4.47 0.85
C TRP A 18 34.94 5.56 1.09
N GLU A 19 35.94 5.70 0.20
CA GLU A 19 36.88 6.84 0.18
C GLU A 19 36.52 7.80 -0.93
N GLY A 20 36.08 8.97 -0.50
CA GLY A 20 36.46 10.29 -1.02
C GLY A 20 36.28 10.60 -2.50
N ARG A 21 35.16 11.26 -2.86
CA ARG A 21 35.25 12.38 -3.82
C ARG A 21 34.39 13.55 -3.32
N ARG A 22 35.07 14.58 -2.81
CA ARG A 22 34.53 15.93 -2.69
C ARG A 22 34.35 16.49 -4.10
N GLY A 23 33.16 16.37 -4.65
CA GLY A 23 32.70 17.11 -5.79
C GLY A 23 31.68 18.12 -5.30
N MET A 24 31.92 19.41 -5.57
CA MET A 24 30.99 20.50 -5.27
C MET A 24 29.61 20.18 -5.83
N GLY A 25 28.71 19.76 -4.96
CA GLY A 25 27.30 19.63 -5.29
C GLY A 25 26.70 21.02 -5.42
N LYS A 26 26.18 21.35 -6.61
CA LYS A 26 25.22 22.43 -6.78
C LYS A 26 24.13 22.25 -5.75
N GLU A 27 23.85 23.28 -4.97
CA GLU A 27 22.61 23.38 -4.19
C GLU A 27 21.43 23.17 -5.13
N PRO A 28 20.41 22.39 -4.75
CA PRO A 28 19.19 22.31 -5.54
C PRO A 28 18.55 23.68 -5.54
N GLU A 29 18.45 24.27 -6.72
CA GLU A 29 17.71 25.52 -6.94
C GLU A 29 16.30 25.34 -6.37
N ALA A 30 15.89 26.29 -5.55
CA ALA A 30 14.51 26.43 -5.10
C ALA A 30 13.65 26.73 -6.34
N GLY A 31 13.15 25.66 -6.97
CA GLY A 31 12.40 25.72 -8.21
C GLY A 31 11.01 25.10 -8.01
N SER A 32 10.01 25.91 -8.27
CA SER A 32 8.59 25.65 -8.50
C SER A 32 7.80 25.08 -7.31
N ASN A 33 6.95 25.92 -6.77
CA ASN A 33 5.85 25.64 -5.84
C ASN A 33 4.70 24.84 -6.51
N GLU A 34 4.99 23.98 -7.45
CA GLU A 34 3.99 23.02 -7.90
C GLU A 34 3.85 21.91 -6.85
N PRO A 35 2.64 21.61 -6.39
CA PRO A 35 2.44 20.55 -5.43
C PRO A 35 3.00 19.26 -6.05
N LYS A 36 3.91 18.59 -5.35
CA LYS A 36 4.57 17.33 -5.79
C LYS A 36 3.56 16.21 -6.17
N ASN A 37 2.29 16.44 -5.95
CA ASN A 37 1.17 15.54 -6.19
C ASN A 37 0.30 15.98 -7.38
N ALA A 38 0.68 17.05 -8.10
CA ALA A 38 -0.07 17.52 -9.25
C ALA A 38 -0.11 16.43 -10.35
N GLY A 39 -1.33 15.95 -10.65
CA GLY A 39 -1.56 14.93 -11.66
C GLY A 39 -1.74 13.49 -11.16
N LEU A 40 -1.66 13.23 -9.86
CA LEU A 40 -2.01 11.93 -9.32
C LEU A 40 -3.53 11.83 -9.08
N TYR A 41 -4.13 10.85 -9.73
CA TYR A 41 -5.57 10.60 -9.64
C TYR A 41 -5.85 9.56 -8.57
N ILE A 42 -6.83 9.87 -7.72
CA ILE A 42 -7.37 8.98 -6.67
C ILE A 42 -8.73 8.50 -7.14
N GLU A 43 -8.90 7.19 -7.26
CA GLU A 43 -10.14 6.57 -7.70
C GLU A 43 -10.76 5.79 -6.54
N PRO A 44 -11.89 6.28 -5.97
CA PRO A 44 -12.66 5.54 -4.98
C PRO A 44 -13.19 4.23 -5.55
N LEU A 45 -13.29 3.21 -4.71
CA LEU A 45 -13.86 1.91 -5.06
C LEU A 45 -15.22 1.74 -4.38
N ASP A 46 -16.18 1.16 -5.10
CA ASP A 46 -17.54 0.96 -4.60
C ASP A 46 -17.66 -0.03 -3.44
N PRO A 47 -16.98 -1.21 -3.45
CA PRO A 47 -17.19 -2.20 -2.42
C PRO A 47 -16.80 -1.72 -1.01
N LEU A 48 -17.56 -2.23 -0.02
CA LEU A 48 -17.08 -2.29 1.36
C LEU A 48 -16.20 -3.51 1.53
N PHE A 49 -15.13 -3.35 2.29
CA PHE A 49 -14.10 -4.36 2.49
C PHE A 49 -14.04 -4.85 3.93
N SER A 50 -13.57 -6.09 4.06
CA SER A 50 -13.17 -6.71 5.31
C SER A 50 -11.68 -7.02 5.29
N VAL A 51 -11.00 -6.75 6.42
CA VAL A 51 -9.64 -7.21 6.67
C VAL A 51 -9.72 -8.42 7.58
N CYS A 52 -9.23 -9.56 7.11
CA CYS A 52 -9.43 -10.84 7.76
C CYS A 52 -8.11 -11.56 8.04
N LYS A 53 -8.11 -12.37 9.10
CA LYS A 53 -7.14 -13.44 9.31
C LYS A 53 -7.88 -14.77 9.08
N VAL A 54 -7.33 -15.62 8.20
CA VAL A 54 -7.92 -16.91 7.82
C VAL A 54 -7.01 -18.08 8.18
N THR A 55 -7.56 -19.28 8.32
CA THR A 55 -6.75 -20.48 8.56
C THR A 55 -6.01 -20.95 7.30
N ASP A 56 -6.68 -20.86 6.17
CA ASP A 56 -6.15 -21.15 4.84
C ASP A 56 -6.94 -20.38 3.78
N TYR A 57 -6.56 -20.49 2.50
CA TYR A 57 -7.26 -19.81 1.41
C TYR A 57 -8.25 -20.71 0.66
N LYS A 58 -8.63 -21.88 1.23
CA LYS A 58 -9.71 -22.68 0.71
C LYS A 58 -11.03 -21.91 0.86
N GLY A 59 -11.81 -21.90 -0.19
CA GLY A 59 -13.06 -21.12 -0.18
C GLY A 59 -12.91 -19.63 -0.46
N VAL A 60 -11.68 -19.13 -0.67
CA VAL A 60 -11.45 -17.78 -1.19
C VAL A 60 -11.50 -17.83 -2.71
N ASP A 61 -12.42 -17.10 -3.30
CA ASP A 61 -12.46 -16.90 -4.75
C ASP A 61 -11.45 -15.81 -5.14
N ILE A 62 -10.28 -16.23 -5.59
CA ILE A 62 -9.19 -15.33 -5.99
C ILE A 62 -9.42 -14.66 -7.35
N GLU A 63 -10.41 -15.11 -8.11
CA GLU A 63 -10.79 -14.49 -9.40
C GLU A 63 -11.71 -13.28 -9.23
N LEU A 64 -12.28 -13.11 -8.03
CA LEU A 64 -13.06 -11.90 -7.74
C LEU A 64 -12.15 -10.66 -7.71
N PRO A 65 -12.63 -9.54 -8.28
CA PRO A 65 -11.92 -8.27 -8.17
C PRO A 65 -11.71 -7.85 -6.71
N TYR A 66 -10.54 -7.25 -6.46
CA TYR A 66 -10.18 -6.68 -5.16
C TYR A 66 -10.08 -7.72 -4.03
N VAL A 67 -9.67 -8.93 -4.35
CA VAL A 67 -9.26 -9.93 -3.38
C VAL A 67 -7.75 -9.92 -3.26
N PHE A 68 -7.24 -9.63 -2.05
CA PHE A 68 -5.82 -9.56 -1.76
C PHE A 68 -5.46 -10.56 -0.67
N THR A 69 -4.44 -11.36 -0.90
CA THR A 69 -3.98 -12.37 0.05
C THR A 69 -2.53 -12.10 0.47
N GLY A 70 -2.24 -12.32 1.74
CA GLY A 70 -0.90 -12.22 2.29
C GLY A 70 -0.58 -13.44 3.17
N SER A 71 0.43 -14.23 2.79
CA SER A 71 0.86 -15.39 3.58
C SER A 71 2.26 -15.16 4.13
N THR A 72 2.38 -15.16 5.45
CA THR A 72 3.64 -15.03 6.18
C THR A 72 3.92 -16.27 7.00
N ASP A 73 5.03 -16.28 7.72
CA ASP A 73 5.37 -17.31 8.70
C ASP A 73 4.46 -17.30 9.94
N GLN A 74 3.72 -16.20 10.17
CA GLN A 74 2.89 -16.00 11.34
C GLN A 74 1.39 -16.05 11.07
N GLU A 75 0.97 -15.67 9.85
CA GLU A 75 -0.45 -15.57 9.54
C GLU A 75 -0.77 -15.68 8.05
N LYS A 76 -2.05 -15.87 7.79
CA LYS A 76 -2.65 -15.69 6.48
C LYS A 76 -3.69 -14.58 6.56
N SER A 77 -3.42 -13.50 5.84
CA SER A 77 -4.28 -12.32 5.74
C SER A 77 -5.10 -12.37 4.45
N LEU A 78 -6.31 -11.86 4.52
CA LEU A 78 -7.21 -11.69 3.39
C LEU A 78 -7.85 -10.31 3.50
N VAL A 79 -7.82 -9.55 2.40
CA VAL A 79 -8.66 -8.38 2.23
C VAL A 79 -9.57 -8.64 1.04
N CYS A 80 -10.86 -8.52 1.24
CA CYS A 80 -11.85 -8.80 0.19
C CYS A 80 -13.14 -7.98 0.42
N PRO A 81 -14.01 -7.86 -0.61
CA PRO A 81 -15.35 -7.36 -0.42
C PRO A 81 -16.09 -8.14 0.69
N VAL A 82 -16.88 -7.42 1.49
CA VAL A 82 -17.60 -7.99 2.67
C VAL A 82 -18.38 -9.27 2.34
N GLY A 83 -19.00 -9.32 1.14
CA GLY A 83 -19.77 -10.48 0.69
C GLY A 83 -18.93 -11.71 0.28
N ALA A 84 -17.60 -11.56 0.18
CA ALA A 84 -16.68 -12.61 -0.21
C ALA A 84 -15.86 -13.18 0.96
N VAL A 85 -16.20 -12.81 2.20
CA VAL A 85 -15.51 -13.30 3.39
C VAL A 85 -15.79 -14.79 3.61
N PRO A 86 -14.79 -15.67 3.66
CA PRO A 86 -14.98 -17.10 3.81
C PRO A 86 -15.29 -17.51 5.25
N GLU A 87 -15.95 -18.67 5.40
CA GLU A 87 -16.36 -19.20 6.72
C GLU A 87 -15.20 -19.54 7.65
N ASN A 88 -14.03 -19.88 7.10
CA ASN A 88 -12.83 -20.21 7.86
C ASN A 88 -12.04 -18.98 8.38
N THR A 89 -12.72 -17.84 8.47
CA THR A 89 -12.16 -16.60 9.01
C THR A 89 -12.02 -16.67 10.53
N VAL A 90 -10.79 -16.47 11.03
CA VAL A 90 -10.44 -16.50 12.46
C VAL A 90 -10.68 -15.16 13.14
N ARG A 91 -10.34 -14.07 12.43
CA ARG A 91 -10.57 -12.69 12.85
C ARG A 91 -11.02 -11.86 11.66
N ARG A 92 -11.89 -10.91 11.94
CA ARG A 92 -12.49 -10.06 10.92
C ARG A 92 -12.64 -8.64 11.45
N ASP A 93 -12.28 -7.69 10.62
CA ASP A 93 -12.47 -6.26 10.86
C ASP A 93 -13.13 -5.63 9.63
N ASP A 94 -14.39 -5.24 9.78
CA ASP A 94 -15.24 -4.72 8.72
C ASP A 94 -15.25 -3.20 8.63
N GLY A 95 -16.02 -2.70 7.65
CA GLY A 95 -16.29 -1.27 7.49
C GLY A 95 -15.08 -0.51 6.96
N TRP A 96 -14.38 -1.10 6.00
CA TRP A 96 -13.33 -0.44 5.25
C TRP A 96 -13.85 0.01 3.88
N LYS A 97 -13.48 1.21 3.47
CA LYS A 97 -13.60 1.69 2.10
C LYS A 97 -12.23 1.91 1.51
N ALA A 98 -12.10 1.68 0.21
CA ALA A 98 -10.83 1.77 -0.49
C ALA A 98 -10.85 2.82 -1.59
N PHE A 99 -9.69 3.37 -1.87
CA PHE A 99 -9.36 4.03 -3.12
C PHE A 99 -8.05 3.49 -3.65
N ARG A 100 -7.82 3.65 -4.94
CA ARG A 100 -6.53 3.34 -5.58
C ARG A 100 -5.95 4.56 -6.24
N ILE A 101 -4.65 4.55 -6.47
CA ILE A 101 -3.99 5.52 -7.32
C ILE A 101 -4.22 5.07 -8.76
N LYS A 102 -4.84 5.93 -9.58
CA LYS A 102 -5.21 5.57 -10.96
C LYS A 102 -4.00 5.62 -11.87
N GLY A 103 -3.86 4.57 -12.69
CA GLY A 103 -2.77 4.40 -13.64
C GLY A 103 -1.73 3.37 -13.18
N GLU A 104 -0.78 3.10 -14.04
CA GLU A 104 0.39 2.30 -13.69
C GLU A 104 1.45 3.22 -13.10
N LEU A 105 1.85 2.92 -11.86
CA LEU A 105 2.91 3.65 -11.19
C LEU A 105 4.25 3.05 -11.61
N ASP A 106 5.11 3.88 -12.17
CA ASP A 106 6.50 3.50 -12.41
C ASP A 106 7.19 3.24 -11.06
N PHE A 107 7.87 2.11 -10.93
CA PHE A 107 8.62 1.74 -9.71
C PHE A 107 9.71 2.76 -9.34
N SER A 108 10.11 3.63 -10.27
CA SER A 108 11.05 4.73 -9.99
C SER A 108 10.39 5.90 -9.27
N LEU A 109 9.05 5.99 -9.27
CA LEU A 109 8.34 7.05 -8.57
C LEU A 109 8.37 6.80 -7.06
N THR A 110 9.16 7.59 -6.38
CA THR A 110 9.36 7.44 -4.93
C THR A 110 8.43 8.36 -4.13
N GLY A 111 7.94 7.83 -2.99
CA GLY A 111 7.25 8.64 -2.00
C GLY A 111 5.76 8.91 -2.25
N ILE A 112 5.13 8.34 -3.26
CA ILE A 112 3.70 8.55 -3.54
C ILE A 112 2.85 8.06 -2.35
N LEU A 113 3.00 6.80 -1.96
CA LEU A 113 2.28 6.24 -0.80
C LEU A 113 2.63 6.98 0.50
N ALA A 114 3.90 7.37 0.68
CA ALA A 114 4.32 8.14 1.84
C ALA A 114 3.65 9.52 1.91
N GLY A 115 3.48 10.19 0.76
CA GLY A 115 2.75 11.45 0.66
C GLY A 115 1.28 11.31 1.06
N ILE A 116 0.59 10.31 0.53
CA ILE A 116 -0.80 9.98 0.89
C ILE A 116 -0.90 9.67 2.38
N ALA A 117 -0.04 8.78 2.89
CA ALA A 117 -0.03 8.39 4.29
C ALA A 117 0.20 9.60 5.22
N LYS A 118 1.10 10.52 4.84
CA LYS A 118 1.33 11.75 5.60
C LYS A 118 0.08 12.63 5.67
N VAL A 119 -0.57 12.88 4.53
CA VAL A 119 -1.80 13.71 4.48
C VAL A 119 -2.88 13.15 5.39
N LEU A 120 -3.07 11.83 5.38
CA LEU A 120 -4.08 11.16 6.18
C LEU A 120 -3.70 11.10 7.67
N ALA A 121 -2.43 10.87 7.98
CA ALA A 121 -1.91 10.88 9.35
C ALA A 121 -2.06 12.27 10.01
N ASP A 122 -1.80 13.35 9.28
CA ASP A 122 -1.98 14.74 9.76
C ASP A 122 -3.45 15.02 10.12
N ARG A 123 -4.40 14.24 9.59
CA ARG A 123 -5.84 14.28 9.92
C ARG A 123 -6.25 13.21 10.92
N ARG A 124 -5.30 12.42 11.45
CA ARG A 124 -5.52 11.29 12.37
C ARG A 124 -6.42 10.20 11.77
N ILE A 125 -6.35 10.02 10.47
CA ILE A 125 -7.06 8.97 9.74
C ILE A 125 -6.13 7.76 9.62
N GLY A 126 -6.54 6.63 10.22
CA GLY A 126 -5.84 5.36 10.11
C GLY A 126 -6.02 4.75 8.72
N ILE A 127 -4.97 4.12 8.21
CA ILE A 127 -4.96 3.48 6.89
C ILE A 127 -4.55 2.02 6.97
N PHE A 128 -5.03 1.24 5.99
CA PHE A 128 -4.49 -0.05 5.62
C PHE A 128 -4.08 0.01 4.15
N ALA A 129 -2.81 -0.22 3.84
CA ALA A 129 -2.29 -0.07 2.49
C ALA A 129 -1.90 -1.43 1.89
N ILE A 130 -2.17 -1.60 0.61
CA ILE A 130 -1.84 -2.78 -0.18
C ILE A 130 -1.17 -2.31 -1.46
N SER A 131 0.08 -2.71 -1.65
CA SER A 131 0.81 -2.46 -2.90
C SER A 131 0.70 -3.69 -3.81
N THR A 132 0.32 -3.45 -5.05
CA THR A 132 0.30 -4.46 -6.11
C THR A 132 1.35 -4.15 -7.17
N TYR A 133 1.44 -4.94 -8.23
CA TYR A 133 2.40 -4.68 -9.31
C TYR A 133 2.17 -3.31 -9.98
N ASN A 134 0.92 -2.94 -10.24
CA ASN A 134 0.61 -1.73 -10.99
C ASN A 134 0.42 -0.51 -10.10
N THR A 135 -0.15 -0.66 -8.90
CA THR A 135 -0.55 0.48 -8.09
C THR A 135 -0.78 0.13 -6.63
N ASP A 136 -0.97 1.18 -5.83
CA ASP A 136 -1.30 1.08 -4.42
C ASP A 136 -2.81 1.27 -4.19
N TYR A 137 -3.33 0.46 -3.27
CA TYR A 137 -4.67 0.56 -2.71
C TYR A 137 -4.56 1.04 -1.27
N VAL A 138 -5.36 2.01 -0.90
CA VAL A 138 -5.41 2.54 0.46
C VAL A 138 -6.83 2.44 0.98
N LEU A 139 -6.96 1.78 2.12
CA LEU A 139 -8.24 1.60 2.81
C LEU A 139 -8.25 2.47 4.05
N THR A 140 -9.40 3.09 4.31
CA THR A 140 -9.71 3.79 5.57
C THR A 140 -11.02 3.25 6.12
N LYS A 141 -11.31 3.51 7.37
CA LYS A 141 -12.64 3.19 7.89
C LYS A 141 -13.69 4.02 7.15
N GLU A 142 -14.85 3.42 6.88
CA GLU A 142 -15.95 4.03 6.15
C GLU A 142 -16.34 5.39 6.72
N LYS A 143 -16.40 5.52 8.04
CA LYS A 143 -16.71 6.77 8.74
C LYS A 143 -15.74 7.91 8.43
N ASP A 144 -14.49 7.59 8.09
CA ASP A 144 -13.42 8.55 7.83
C ASP A 144 -13.19 8.77 6.33
N PHE A 145 -13.82 7.96 5.46
CA PHE A 145 -13.51 7.91 4.03
C PHE A 145 -13.74 9.23 3.30
N CYS A 146 -14.89 9.88 3.52
CA CYS A 146 -15.17 11.18 2.91
C CYS A 146 -14.18 12.26 3.38
N ALA A 147 -13.80 12.24 4.65
CA ALA A 147 -12.79 13.16 5.19
C ALA A 147 -11.40 12.89 4.60
N ALA A 148 -11.07 11.62 4.35
CA ALA A 148 -9.83 11.22 3.70
C ALA A 148 -9.74 11.76 2.27
N LEU A 149 -10.77 11.56 1.45
CA LEU A 149 -10.80 12.07 0.08
C LEU A 149 -10.68 13.60 0.04
N LYS A 150 -11.42 14.30 0.90
CA LYS A 150 -11.35 15.76 1.00
C LYS A 150 -9.97 16.26 1.43
N ALA A 151 -9.29 15.54 2.32
CA ALA A 151 -7.93 15.89 2.74
C ALA A 151 -6.94 15.73 1.58
N LEU A 152 -7.08 14.67 0.78
CA LEU A 152 -6.26 14.44 -0.40
C LEU A 152 -6.50 15.49 -1.48
N GLU A 153 -7.76 15.85 -1.77
CA GLU A 153 -8.09 16.95 -2.68
C GLU A 153 -7.43 18.27 -2.25
N THR A 154 -7.52 18.60 -0.96
CA THR A 154 -6.89 19.80 -0.40
C THR A 154 -5.36 19.77 -0.54
N ALA A 155 -4.76 18.60 -0.55
CA ALA A 155 -3.33 18.38 -0.74
C ALA A 155 -2.90 18.32 -2.23
N GLY A 156 -3.85 18.52 -3.18
CA GLY A 156 -3.58 18.60 -4.61
C GLY A 156 -3.73 17.30 -5.39
N TYR A 157 -4.25 16.24 -4.77
CA TYR A 157 -4.63 15.03 -5.50
C TYR A 157 -5.95 15.22 -6.22
N LEU A 158 -6.11 14.58 -7.37
CA LEU A 158 -7.33 14.64 -8.18
C LEU A 158 -8.22 13.44 -7.86
N VAL A 159 -9.32 13.65 -7.16
CA VAL A 159 -10.30 12.59 -6.89
C VAL A 159 -11.22 12.48 -8.10
N VAL A 160 -11.30 11.29 -8.67
CA VAL A 160 -12.14 10.97 -9.85
C VAL A 160 -13.18 9.94 -9.48
N ASN A 161 -14.40 10.13 -9.97
CA ASN A 161 -15.53 9.21 -9.82
C ASN A 161 -15.56 8.20 -10.96
#